data_5f83a814d4b210da7c4a58df8f1d1991
#
_entry.id   5f83a814d4b210da7c4a58df8f1d1991
#
_cell.length_a   1.000
_cell.length_b   1.000
_cell.length_c   1.000
_cell.angle_alpha   90.00
_cell.angle_beta   90.00
_cell.angle_gamma   90.00
#
_symmetry.space_group_name_H-M   'P 1'
#
loop_
_entity.id
_entity.type
_entity.pdbx_description
1 polymer ?
#
loop_
_entity_poly.entity_id
_entity_poly.type
_entity_poly.pdbx_seq_one_letter_code
_entity_poly.pdbx_strand_id
1 'polypeptide(L)'
;MTATQIPDKFHFKIGEVSRILGVKPYVLRFWETEFRITPAKNQSQHRVYKRQEVETLLEIKRLLYEERFTIEGARMKLKEQLKDRQKQLKLDLAENPCRATLRQVKKDLARIKAILK
;
A
#
# COMPACT_ATOMS: atom_id res chain seq x y z
N MET A 1 10.28 6.16 18.99
CA MET A 1 10.00 6.49 18.27
C MET A 1 9.66 6.11 17.44
N THR A 2 9.31 6.19 17.12
CA THR A 2 9.08 5.73 16.47
C THR A 2 8.32 5.73 15.50
N ALA A 3 7.77 6.56 15.21
CA ALA A 3 6.93 6.69 14.13
C ALA A 3 7.72 6.57 12.87
N THR A 4 7.50 5.53 12.18
CA THR A 4 8.09 5.33 10.89
C THR A 4 7.40 6.28 9.93
N GLN A 5 8.08 7.37 9.59
CA GLN A 5 7.54 8.30 8.62
C GLN A 5 7.94 7.88 7.22
N ILE A 6 6.98 7.81 6.34
CA ILE A 6 7.22 7.54 4.93
C ILE A 6 7.55 8.88 4.27
N PRO A 7 8.72 9.00 3.63
CA PRO A 7 9.05 10.23 2.91
C PRO A 7 8.02 10.57 1.83
N ASP A 8 7.88 11.84 1.53
CA ASP A 8 6.89 12.31 0.55
C ASP A 8 7.40 12.08 -0.87
N LYS A 9 7.38 10.83 -1.28
CA LYS A 9 7.81 10.37 -2.61
C LYS A 9 6.77 9.42 -3.16
N PHE A 10 6.78 9.23 -4.47
CA PHE A 10 5.89 8.27 -5.12
C PHE A 10 6.53 6.91 -5.33
N HIS A 11 7.86 6.87 -5.41
CA HIS A 11 8.60 5.65 -5.68
C HIS A 11 9.74 5.48 -4.69
N PHE A 12 9.96 4.25 -4.25
CA PHE A 12 10.96 3.91 -3.26
C PHE A 12 11.75 2.69 -3.75
N LYS A 13 13.05 2.74 -3.59
CA LYS A 13 13.90 1.58 -3.89
C LYS A 13 13.87 0.61 -2.70
N ILE A 14 14.21 -0.65 -2.96
CA ILE A 14 14.17 -1.68 -1.91
C ILE A 14 15.05 -1.31 -0.72
N GLY A 15 16.20 -0.68 -0.96
CA GLY A 15 17.06 -0.22 0.13
C GLY A 15 16.42 0.82 1.01
N GLU A 16 15.66 1.74 0.40
CA GLU A 16 14.92 2.76 1.15
C GLU A 16 13.81 2.12 1.97
N VAL A 17 13.05 1.22 1.36
CA VAL A 17 11.94 0.53 2.04
C VAL A 17 12.48 -0.31 3.19
N SER A 18 13.61 -0.98 2.97
CA SER A 18 14.28 -1.76 4.00
C SER A 18 14.61 -0.89 5.21
N ARG A 19 15.11 0.33 4.98
CA ARG A 19 15.44 1.26 6.06
C ARG A 19 14.19 1.79 6.76
N ILE A 20 13.17 2.13 5.97
CA ILE A 20 11.90 2.65 6.53
C ILE A 20 11.26 1.61 7.44
N LEU A 21 11.22 0.36 7.00
CA LEU A 21 10.60 -0.70 7.77
C LEU A 21 11.51 -1.31 8.83
N GLY A 22 12.82 -1.14 8.68
CA GLY A 22 13.77 -1.73 9.61
C GLY A 22 13.88 -3.24 9.45
N VAL A 23 13.68 -3.76 8.25
CA VAL A 23 13.81 -5.19 7.96
C VAL A 23 14.78 -5.39 6.80
N LYS A 24 15.34 -6.57 6.71
CA LYS A 24 16.30 -6.88 5.66
C LYS A 24 15.63 -6.98 4.29
N PRO A 25 16.33 -6.63 3.19
CA PRO A 25 15.74 -6.73 1.86
C PRO A 25 15.19 -8.11 1.50
N TYR A 26 15.84 -9.18 1.95
CA TYR A 26 15.34 -10.52 1.63
C TYR A 26 14.00 -10.81 2.33
N VAL A 27 13.76 -10.18 3.47
CA VAL A 27 12.46 -10.28 4.15
C VAL A 27 11.38 -9.63 3.31
N LEU A 28 11.68 -8.46 2.73
CA LEU A 28 10.74 -7.76 1.85
C LEU A 28 10.40 -8.62 0.63
N ARG A 29 11.40 -9.25 0.02
CA ARG A 29 11.17 -10.12 -1.13
C ARG A 29 10.32 -11.33 -0.75
N PHE A 30 10.53 -11.88 0.44
CA PHE A 30 9.71 -12.98 0.95
C PHE A 30 8.25 -12.53 1.11
N TRP A 31 8.05 -11.36 1.71
CA TRP A 31 6.70 -10.82 1.90
C TRP A 31 6.01 -10.53 0.56
N GLU A 32 6.74 -10.04 -0.43
CA GLU A 32 6.18 -9.83 -1.76
C GLU A 32 5.56 -11.11 -2.30
N THR A 33 6.27 -12.22 -2.16
CA THR A 33 5.78 -13.51 -2.63
C THR A 33 4.57 -13.97 -1.83
N GLU A 34 4.64 -13.87 -0.51
CA GLU A 34 3.56 -14.36 0.36
C GLU A 34 2.29 -13.52 0.26
N PHE A 35 2.42 -12.22 0.13
CA PHE A 35 1.28 -11.31 0.10
C PHE A 35 0.92 -10.86 -1.32
N ARG A 36 1.56 -11.45 -2.32
CA ARG A 36 1.29 -11.18 -3.73
C ARG A 36 1.43 -9.71 -4.12
N ILE A 37 2.45 -9.08 -3.59
CA ILE A 37 2.81 -7.72 -3.94
C ILE A 37 3.77 -7.80 -5.12
N THR A 38 3.47 -7.10 -6.21
CA THR A 38 4.30 -7.14 -7.40
C THR A 38 4.84 -5.74 -7.67
N PRO A 39 5.99 -5.39 -7.12
CA PRO A 39 6.55 -4.06 -7.38
C PRO A 39 7.03 -3.95 -8.82
N ALA A 40 6.95 -2.74 -9.35
CA ALA A 40 7.47 -2.45 -10.68
C ALA A 40 9.00 -2.50 -10.66
N LYS A 41 9.60 -2.60 -11.83
CA LYS A 41 11.06 -2.51 -11.99
C LYS A 41 11.37 -1.27 -12.81
N ASN A 42 12.44 -0.56 -12.44
CA ASN A 42 12.88 0.58 -13.21
C ASN A 42 13.73 0.10 -14.41
N GLN A 43 14.28 1.05 -15.16
CA GLN A 43 15.07 0.75 -16.34
C GLN A 43 16.31 -0.10 -16.01
N SER A 44 16.81 0.02 -14.79
CA SER A 44 17.97 -0.76 -14.32
C SER A 44 17.58 -2.10 -13.73
N GLN A 45 16.32 -2.52 -13.89
CA GLN A 45 15.79 -3.78 -13.36
C GLN A 45 15.78 -3.86 -11.84
N HIS A 46 15.83 -2.71 -11.15
CA HIS A 46 15.71 -2.66 -9.70
C HIS A 46 14.27 -2.53 -9.29
N ARG A 47 13.91 -3.12 -8.15
CA ARG A 47 12.56 -3.03 -7.61
C ARG A 47 12.25 -1.60 -7.19
N VAL A 48 11.07 -1.15 -7.58
CA VAL A 48 10.57 0.17 -7.21
C VAL A 48 9.19 -0.01 -6.60
N TYR A 49 9.03 0.45 -5.37
CA TYR A 49 7.79 0.32 -4.63
C TYR A 49 7.01 1.64 -4.68
N LYS A 50 5.71 1.53 -4.88
CA LYS A 50 4.83 2.69 -4.78
C LYS A 50 4.53 2.97 -3.31
N ARG A 51 4.10 4.20 -3.03
CA ARG A 51 3.76 4.58 -1.66
C ARG A 51 2.73 3.62 -1.04
N GLN A 52 1.72 3.24 -1.81
CA GLN A 52 0.70 2.30 -1.34
C GLN A 52 1.30 0.95 -0.96
N GLU A 53 2.27 0.50 -1.72
CA GLU A 53 2.95 -0.76 -1.44
C GLU A 53 3.78 -0.67 -0.16
N VAL A 54 4.43 0.49 0.06
CA VAL A 54 5.18 0.72 1.30
C VAL A 54 4.22 0.72 2.50
N GLU A 55 3.08 1.37 2.37
CA GLU A 55 2.07 1.38 3.43
C GLU A 55 1.55 -0.02 3.73
N THR A 56 1.33 -0.83 2.69
CA THR A 56 0.92 -2.22 2.86
C THR A 56 1.99 -3.03 3.59
N LEU A 57 3.25 -2.82 3.22
CA LEU A 57 4.36 -3.52 3.88
C LEU A 57 4.47 -3.13 5.35
N LEU A 58 4.24 -1.85 5.67
CA LEU A 58 4.22 -1.39 7.06
C LEU A 58 3.11 -2.08 7.84
N GLU A 59 1.94 -2.22 7.24
CA GLU A 59 0.82 -2.92 7.88
C GLU A 59 1.14 -4.39 8.09
N ILE A 60 1.79 -5.03 7.12
CA ILE A 60 2.24 -6.41 7.25
C ILE A 60 3.20 -6.55 8.43
N LYS A 61 4.16 -5.64 8.54
CA LYS A 61 5.11 -5.65 9.65
C LYS A 61 4.38 -5.52 10.99
N ARG A 62 3.42 -4.60 11.06
CA ARG A 62 2.64 -4.40 12.27
C ARG A 62 1.89 -5.67 12.66
N LEU A 63 1.23 -6.30 11.71
CA LEU A 63 0.47 -7.52 11.96
C LEU A 63 1.37 -8.67 12.44
N LEU A 64 2.53 -8.82 11.82
CA LEU A 64 3.43 -9.92 12.15
C LEU A 64 4.19 -9.70 13.46
N TYR A 65 4.68 -8.49 13.71
CA TYR A 65 5.56 -8.24 14.85
C TYR A 65 4.83 -7.68 16.06
N GLU A 66 3.83 -6.84 15.87
CA GLU A 66 3.09 -6.27 17.00
C GLU A 66 1.90 -7.12 17.41
N GLU A 67 1.11 -7.57 16.44
CA GLU A 67 -0.07 -8.37 16.69
C GLU A 67 0.21 -9.87 16.58
N ARG A 68 1.41 -10.23 16.19
CA ARG A 68 1.90 -11.62 16.15
C ARG A 68 1.03 -12.55 15.32
N PHE A 69 0.51 -12.05 14.22
CA PHE A 69 -0.21 -12.89 13.28
C PHE A 69 0.77 -13.81 12.56
N THR A 70 0.29 -14.95 12.12
CA THR A 70 1.04 -15.78 11.18
C THR A 70 0.98 -15.12 9.81
N ILE A 71 1.85 -15.57 8.89
CA ILE A 71 1.83 -15.06 7.50
C ILE A 71 0.44 -15.26 6.90
N GLU A 72 -0.13 -16.45 7.08
CA GLU A 72 -1.45 -16.77 6.55
C GLU A 72 -2.53 -15.90 7.19
N GLY A 73 -2.48 -15.74 8.52
CA GLY A 73 -3.43 -14.90 9.24
C GLY A 73 -3.34 -13.43 8.81
N ALA A 74 -2.12 -12.92 8.65
CA ALA A 74 -1.91 -11.55 8.19
C ALA A 74 -2.45 -11.36 6.77
N ARG A 75 -2.28 -12.36 5.90
CA ARG A 75 -2.80 -12.31 4.53
C ARG A 75 -4.33 -12.21 4.53
N MET A 76 -4.98 -13.01 5.36
CA MET A 76 -6.42 -12.98 5.49
C MET A 76 -6.91 -11.64 6.06
N LYS A 77 -6.20 -11.11 7.04
CA LYS A 77 -6.56 -9.83 7.65
C LYS A 77 -6.48 -8.69 6.64
N LEU A 78 -5.45 -8.68 5.81
CA LEU A 78 -5.31 -7.69 4.76
C LEU A 78 -6.43 -7.78 3.73
N LYS A 79 -6.83 -9.00 3.36
CA LYS A 79 -7.97 -9.19 2.46
C LYS A 79 -9.25 -8.63 3.05
N GLU A 80 -9.49 -8.87 4.33
CA GLU A 80 -10.67 -8.33 5.02
C GLU A 80 -10.68 -6.81 5.01
N GLN A 81 -9.53 -6.20 5.30
CA GLN A 81 -9.42 -4.75 5.31
C GLN A 81 -9.71 -4.14 3.93
N LEU A 82 -9.23 -4.78 2.88
CA LEU A 82 -9.50 -4.34 1.51
C LEU A 82 -10.97 -4.46 1.16
N LYS A 83 -11.60 -5.56 1.56
CA LYS A 83 -13.04 -5.77 1.33
C LYS A 83 -13.86 -4.73 2.08
N ASP A 84 -13.49 -4.44 3.32
CA ASP A 84 -14.19 -3.45 4.15
C ASP A 84 -14.08 -2.07 3.53
N ARG A 85 -12.92 -1.70 3.00
CA ARG A 85 -12.73 -0.43 2.30
C ARG A 85 -13.62 -0.34 1.07
N GLN A 86 -13.72 -1.42 0.30
CA GLN A 86 -14.57 -1.46 -0.88
C GLN A 86 -16.04 -1.35 -0.51
N LYS A 87 -16.46 -2.04 0.55
CA LYS A 87 -17.84 -1.97 1.03
C LYS A 87 -18.17 -0.56 1.50
N GLN A 88 -17.28 0.06 2.25
CA GLN A 88 -17.49 1.41 2.75
C GLN A 88 -17.63 2.40 1.59
N LEU A 89 -16.81 2.25 0.58
CA LEU A 89 -16.88 3.09 -0.61
C LEU A 89 -18.21 2.93 -1.32
N LYS A 90 -18.69 1.69 -1.47
CA LYS A 90 -19.99 1.41 -2.10
C LYS A 90 -21.13 2.00 -1.29
N LEU A 91 -21.07 1.91 0.03
CA LEU A 91 -22.09 2.49 0.91
C LEU A 91 -22.12 4.00 0.80
N ASP A 92 -20.94 4.62 0.79
CA ASP A 92 -20.84 6.07 0.60
C ASP A 92 -21.45 6.50 -0.72
N LEU A 93 -21.19 5.75 -1.77
CA LEU A 93 -21.73 6.03 -3.10
C LEU A 93 -23.25 5.90 -3.13
N ALA A 94 -23.79 4.89 -2.42
CA ALA A 94 -25.23 4.66 -2.38
C ALA A 94 -25.95 5.72 -1.55
N GLU A 95 -25.36 6.12 -0.43
CA GLU A 95 -26.01 7.06 0.50
C GLU A 95 -25.95 8.52 0.02
N ASN A 96 -24.87 8.90 -0.65
CA ASN A 96 -24.67 10.29 -1.07
C ASN A 96 -24.17 10.36 -2.52
N PRO A 97 -25.08 10.19 -3.50
CA PRO A 97 -24.68 10.25 -4.91
C PRO A 97 -23.97 11.55 -5.30
N CYS A 98 -24.40 12.67 -4.74
CA CYS A 98 -23.76 13.97 -5.02
C CYS A 98 -22.34 14.03 -4.51
N ARG A 99 -22.10 13.54 -3.30
CA ARG A 99 -20.75 13.45 -2.75
C ARG A 99 -19.89 12.49 -3.55
N ALA A 100 -20.47 11.39 -3.96
CA ALA A 100 -19.80 10.40 -4.77
C ALA A 100 -19.35 11.02 -6.08
N THR A 101 -20.22 11.79 -6.73
CA THR A 101 -19.91 12.46 -7.98
C THR A 101 -18.75 13.44 -7.81
N LEU A 102 -18.77 14.24 -6.74
CA LEU A 102 -17.70 15.19 -6.46
C LEU A 102 -16.38 14.50 -6.19
N ARG A 103 -16.40 13.42 -5.43
CA ARG A 103 -15.19 12.65 -5.17
C ARG A 103 -14.64 12.03 -6.43
N GLN A 104 -15.52 11.53 -7.28
CA GLN A 104 -15.11 10.92 -8.54
C GLN A 104 -14.47 11.96 -9.45
N VAL A 105 -15.04 13.15 -9.54
CA VAL A 105 -14.49 14.25 -10.33
C VAL A 105 -13.09 14.61 -9.80
N LYS A 106 -12.93 14.72 -8.50
CA LYS A 106 -11.63 15.03 -7.89
C LYS A 106 -10.60 13.95 -8.21
N LYS A 107 -10.99 12.68 -8.13
CA LYS A 107 -10.10 11.56 -8.44
C LYS A 107 -9.72 11.57 -9.93
N ASP A 108 -10.68 11.84 -10.79
CA ASP A 108 -10.43 11.89 -12.23
C ASP A 108 -9.48 13.04 -12.57
N LEU A 109 -9.66 14.20 -11.95
CA LEU A 109 -8.75 15.32 -12.11
C LEU A 109 -7.34 14.99 -11.66
N ALA A 110 -7.22 14.31 -10.53
CA ALA A 110 -5.92 13.88 -10.02
C ALA A 110 -5.24 12.90 -10.97
N ARG A 111 -6.01 11.97 -11.54
CA ARG A 111 -5.50 11.02 -12.52
C ARG A 111 -5.03 11.70 -13.77
N ILE A 112 -5.81 12.67 -14.27
CA ILE A 112 -5.45 13.43 -15.47
C ILE A 112 -4.15 14.19 -15.22
N LYS A 113 -4.02 14.83 -14.09
CA LYS A 113 -2.78 15.52 -13.71
C LYS A 113 -1.59 14.60 -13.68
N ALA A 114 -1.77 13.38 -13.13
CA ALA A 114 -0.71 12.40 -13.07
C ALA A 114 -0.30 11.91 -14.46
N ILE A 115 -1.27 11.76 -15.36
CA ILE A 115 -1.02 11.33 -16.74
C ILE A 115 -0.31 12.41 -17.54
N LEU A 116 -0.69 13.66 -17.32
CA LEU A 116 -0.14 14.80 -18.07
C LEU A 116 1.25 15.23 -17.60
N LYS A 117 1.74 14.71 -16.53
CA LYS A 117 3.10 15.02 -16.05
C LYS A 117 4.17 14.29 -16.84
#